data_de4a725ad1c204ea08c842b67e3f5696
#
_entry.id   de4a725ad1c204ea08c842b67e3f5696
#
_cell.length_a   1.000
_cell.length_b   1.000
_cell.length_c   1.000
_cell.angle_alpha   90.00
_cell.angle_beta   90.00
_cell.angle_gamma   90.00
#
_symmetry.space_group_name_H-M   'P 1'
#
loop_
_entity.id
_entity.type
_entity.pdbx_description
1 polymer ?
#
loop_
_entity_poly.entity_id
_entity_poly.type
_entity_poly.pdbx_seq_one_letter_code
_entity_poly.pdbx_strand_id
1 'polypeptide(L)'
;MARVKRGVTTHARHKKVLKLSKGFRGRSSKCFRVAIQRLEKSWQYAYRDRRNKKREFRALWIQRINAAARANGLPYSRFINGLLKAGITIDRKVMADLAVHQPEAFKSLVGQAQKALAA
;
A
#
# COMPACT_ATOMS: atom_id res chain seq x y z
N MET A 1 -20.12 -36.72 -41.33
CA MET A 1 -19.07 -35.82 -40.75
C MET A 1 -19.42 -35.52 -39.31
N ALA A 2 -18.46 -35.61 -38.40
CA ALA A 2 -18.66 -35.26 -37.00
C ALA A 2 -18.82 -33.72 -36.84
N ARG A 3 -19.92 -33.26 -36.24
CA ARG A 3 -20.15 -31.84 -35.98
C ARG A 3 -19.53 -31.42 -34.67
N VAL A 4 -18.62 -30.46 -34.71
CA VAL A 4 -17.98 -29.90 -33.51
C VAL A 4 -19.00 -28.98 -32.79
N LYS A 5 -19.38 -29.34 -31.57
CA LYS A 5 -20.25 -28.53 -30.70
C LYS A 5 -19.42 -27.71 -29.75
N ARG A 6 -19.53 -26.36 -29.82
CA ARG A 6 -18.72 -25.43 -29.02
C ARG A 6 -19.45 -24.80 -27.82
N GLY A 7 -20.69 -25.21 -27.53
CA GLY A 7 -21.47 -24.62 -26.44
C GLY A 7 -20.86 -24.76 -25.07
N VAL A 8 -20.25 -25.89 -24.77
CA VAL A 8 -19.56 -26.13 -23.48
C VAL A 8 -18.35 -25.19 -23.28
N THR A 9 -17.54 -24.99 -24.31
CA THR A 9 -16.36 -24.13 -24.23
C THR A 9 -16.71 -22.67 -24.02
N THR A 10 -17.72 -22.17 -24.70
CA THR A 10 -18.24 -20.81 -24.55
C THR A 10 -18.79 -20.59 -23.14
N HIS A 11 -19.61 -21.53 -22.65
CA HIS A 11 -20.12 -21.46 -21.28
C HIS A 11 -19.04 -21.46 -20.23
N ALA A 12 -18.01 -22.29 -20.38
CA ALA A 12 -16.87 -22.34 -19.47
C ALA A 12 -16.10 -20.99 -19.42
N ARG A 13 -15.87 -20.35 -20.58
CA ARG A 13 -15.26 -19.01 -20.65
C ARG A 13 -16.10 -17.96 -19.95
N HIS A 14 -17.40 -17.92 -20.23
CA HIS A 14 -18.31 -16.97 -19.57
C HIS A 14 -18.34 -17.18 -18.06
N LYS A 15 -18.41 -18.41 -17.62
CA LYS A 15 -18.44 -18.80 -16.20
C LYS A 15 -17.16 -18.39 -15.49
N LYS A 16 -15.98 -18.50 -16.15
CA LYS A 16 -14.69 -18.02 -15.61
C LYS A 16 -14.72 -16.51 -15.34
N VAL A 17 -15.19 -15.71 -16.30
CA VAL A 17 -15.30 -14.24 -16.14
C VAL A 17 -16.28 -13.88 -15.04
N LEU A 18 -17.46 -14.50 -15.02
CA LEU A 18 -18.48 -14.25 -14.00
C LEU A 18 -18.00 -14.66 -12.59
N LYS A 19 -17.19 -15.69 -12.49
CA LYS A 19 -16.57 -16.08 -11.20
C LYS A 19 -15.63 -15.00 -10.68
N LEU A 20 -14.84 -14.37 -11.56
CA LEU A 20 -13.93 -13.28 -11.20
C LEU A 20 -14.66 -11.96 -10.90
N SER A 21 -15.85 -11.76 -11.48
CA SER A 21 -16.67 -10.56 -11.25
C SER A 21 -17.64 -10.66 -10.07
N LYS A 22 -17.57 -11.72 -9.28
CA LYS A 22 -18.36 -11.87 -8.05
C LYS A 22 -18.15 -10.67 -7.12
N GLY A 23 -19.25 -10.16 -6.55
CA GLY A 23 -19.23 -8.98 -5.69
C GLY A 23 -19.38 -7.65 -6.43
N PHE A 24 -19.32 -7.63 -7.76
CA PHE A 24 -19.61 -6.42 -8.53
C PHE A 24 -21.10 -6.09 -8.50
N ARG A 25 -21.42 -4.78 -8.50
CA ARG A 25 -22.80 -4.33 -8.35
C ARG A 25 -23.65 -4.56 -9.62
N GLY A 26 -24.88 -5.03 -9.43
CA GLY A 26 -25.90 -5.15 -10.47
C GLY A 26 -25.50 -6.11 -11.59
N ARG A 27 -25.73 -5.69 -12.83
CA ARG A 27 -25.46 -6.49 -14.04
C ARG A 27 -23.96 -6.78 -14.26
N SER A 28 -23.06 -6.03 -13.66
CA SER A 28 -21.61 -6.23 -13.75
C SER A 28 -21.14 -7.55 -13.14
N SER A 29 -21.94 -8.19 -12.29
CA SER A 29 -21.63 -9.52 -11.72
C SER A 29 -22.38 -10.66 -12.40
N LYS A 30 -23.42 -10.37 -13.21
CA LYS A 30 -24.35 -11.38 -13.74
C LYS A 30 -24.33 -11.52 -15.26
N CYS A 31 -24.12 -10.41 -16.00
CA CYS A 31 -24.14 -10.38 -17.45
C CYS A 31 -22.72 -10.35 -18.00
N PHE A 32 -22.32 -11.36 -18.78
CA PHE A 32 -20.96 -11.53 -19.30
C PHE A 32 -20.40 -10.29 -20.00
N ARG A 33 -21.13 -9.68 -20.93
CA ARG A 33 -20.66 -8.51 -21.69
C ARG A 33 -20.31 -7.32 -20.81
N VAL A 34 -21.12 -7.06 -19.80
CA VAL A 34 -20.88 -5.98 -18.84
C VAL A 34 -19.79 -6.38 -17.84
N ALA A 35 -19.80 -7.64 -17.40
CA ALA A 35 -18.84 -8.18 -16.45
C ALA A 35 -17.41 -8.12 -16.98
N ILE A 36 -17.16 -8.47 -18.26
CA ILE A 36 -15.82 -8.47 -18.84
C ILE A 36 -15.23 -7.07 -18.89
N GLN A 37 -16.00 -6.07 -19.32
CA GLN A 37 -15.55 -4.67 -19.37
C GLN A 37 -15.16 -4.14 -17.98
N ARG A 38 -15.99 -4.46 -16.98
CA ARG A 38 -15.73 -4.06 -15.60
C ARG A 38 -14.53 -4.78 -15.00
N LEU A 39 -14.36 -6.04 -15.35
CA LEU A 39 -13.22 -6.85 -14.90
C LEU A 39 -11.90 -6.34 -15.49
N GLU A 40 -11.87 -6.04 -16.80
CA GLU A 40 -10.70 -5.46 -17.46
C GLU A 40 -10.31 -4.11 -16.82
N LYS A 41 -11.29 -3.27 -16.53
CA LYS A 41 -11.07 -2.00 -15.82
C LYS A 41 -10.57 -2.21 -14.39
N SER A 42 -11.10 -3.21 -13.69
CA SER A 42 -10.62 -3.60 -12.37
C SER A 42 -9.14 -4.02 -12.41
N TRP A 43 -8.72 -4.77 -13.40
CA TRP A 43 -7.31 -5.16 -13.57
C TRP A 43 -6.39 -3.97 -13.87
N GLN A 44 -6.85 -3.02 -14.68
CA GLN A 44 -6.11 -1.77 -14.92
C GLN A 44 -5.91 -0.99 -13.62
N TYR A 45 -6.97 -0.87 -12.81
CA TYR A 45 -6.87 -0.23 -11.50
C TYR A 45 -5.97 -1.01 -10.54
N ALA A 46 -6.07 -2.33 -10.50
CA ALA A 46 -5.20 -3.15 -9.66
C ALA A 46 -3.71 -2.97 -10.01
N TYR A 47 -3.38 -2.87 -11.31
CA TYR A 47 -2.02 -2.59 -11.75
C TYR A 47 -1.53 -1.21 -11.29
N ARG A 48 -2.33 -0.17 -11.49
CA ARG A 48 -2.04 1.19 -11.05
C ARG A 48 -1.89 1.26 -9.53
N ASP A 49 -2.82 0.68 -8.80
CA ASP A 49 -2.94 0.85 -7.36
C ASP A 49 -1.90 0.04 -6.58
N ARG A 50 -1.37 -1.04 -7.16
CA ARG A 50 -0.17 -1.69 -6.60
C ARG A 50 1.05 -0.75 -6.55
N ARG A 51 1.14 0.24 -7.44
CA ARG A 51 2.18 1.28 -7.42
C ARG A 51 1.82 2.40 -6.46
N ASN A 52 0.57 2.85 -6.48
CA ASN A 52 0.08 3.89 -5.58
C ASN A 52 0.18 3.44 -4.11
N LYS A 53 -0.16 2.20 -3.81
CA LYS A 53 -0.08 1.63 -2.46
C LYS A 53 1.28 1.87 -1.80
N LYS A 54 2.38 1.70 -2.53
CA LYS A 54 3.73 1.94 -2.00
C LYS A 54 3.95 3.41 -1.63
N ARG A 55 3.45 4.34 -2.46
CA ARG A 55 3.56 5.78 -2.22
C ARG A 55 2.69 6.22 -1.05
N GLU A 56 1.48 5.72 -0.98
CA GLU A 56 0.51 6.04 0.08
C GLU A 56 1.00 5.56 1.45
N PHE A 57 1.48 4.32 1.54
CA PHE A 57 2.06 3.82 2.79
C PHE A 57 3.31 4.59 3.21
N ARG A 58 4.18 4.94 2.26
CA ARG A 58 5.35 5.77 2.58
C ARG A 58 4.93 7.15 3.10
N ALA A 59 3.93 7.78 2.51
CA ALA A 59 3.39 9.06 2.99
C ALA A 59 2.81 8.93 4.40
N LEU A 60 2.05 7.86 4.66
CA LEU A 60 1.49 7.58 5.99
C LEU A 60 2.58 7.37 7.05
N TRP A 61 3.64 6.61 6.74
CA TRP A 61 4.76 6.42 7.67
C TRP A 61 5.46 7.74 7.99
N ILE A 62 5.73 8.56 6.97
CA ILE A 62 6.34 9.90 7.15
C ILE A 62 5.45 10.77 8.05
N GLN A 63 4.14 10.73 7.87
CA GLN A 63 3.18 11.48 8.68
C GLN A 63 3.25 11.07 10.16
N ARG A 64 3.25 9.75 10.43
CA ARG A 64 3.36 9.20 11.80
C ARG A 64 4.68 9.57 12.47
N ILE A 65 5.80 9.38 11.76
CA ILE A 65 7.13 9.75 12.25
C ILE A 65 7.22 11.26 12.53
N ASN A 66 6.70 12.09 11.62
CA ASN A 66 6.72 13.55 11.79
C ASN A 66 5.92 14.00 13.02
N ALA A 67 4.73 13.40 13.25
CA ALA A 67 3.92 13.69 14.42
C ALA A 67 4.68 13.35 15.73
N ALA A 68 5.26 12.15 15.80
CA ALA A 68 6.02 11.71 16.97
C ALA A 68 7.32 12.51 17.16
N ALA A 69 8.03 12.85 16.08
CA ALA A 69 9.24 13.66 16.16
C ALA A 69 8.93 15.09 16.65
N ARG A 70 7.86 15.71 16.15
CA ARG A 70 7.39 17.03 16.62
C ARG A 70 6.97 17.03 18.07
N ALA A 71 6.30 15.98 18.55
CA ALA A 71 5.98 15.81 19.97
C ALA A 71 7.23 15.78 20.86
N ASN A 72 8.38 15.38 20.31
CA ASN A 72 9.68 15.39 20.97
C ASN A 72 10.58 16.59 20.59
N GLY A 73 10.02 17.63 19.97
CA GLY A 73 10.70 18.89 19.69
C GLY A 73 11.54 18.94 18.41
N LEU A 74 11.47 17.93 17.52
CA LEU A 74 12.19 17.91 16.26
C LEU A 74 11.25 17.84 15.05
N PRO A 75 11.47 18.63 13.97
CA PRO A 75 10.79 18.42 12.71
C PRO A 75 11.38 17.20 11.99
N TYR A 76 10.56 16.55 11.14
CA TYR A 76 10.92 15.33 10.42
C TYR A 76 12.27 15.42 9.67
N SER A 77 12.51 16.51 8.96
CA SER A 77 13.75 16.70 8.18
C SER A 77 15.01 16.70 9.07
N ARG A 78 14.93 17.40 10.20
CA ARG A 78 16.01 17.42 11.19
C ARG A 78 16.21 16.05 11.83
N PHE A 79 15.13 15.36 12.19
CA PHE A 79 15.20 14.01 12.75
C PHE A 79 15.90 13.02 11.80
N ILE A 80 15.49 12.98 10.53
CA ILE A 80 16.13 12.10 9.53
C ILE A 80 17.60 12.47 9.30
N ASN A 81 17.92 13.76 9.23
CA ASN A 81 19.31 14.20 9.12
C ASN A 81 20.15 13.79 10.33
N GLY A 82 19.58 13.91 11.54
CA GLY A 82 20.25 13.47 12.76
C GLY A 82 20.53 11.97 12.78
N LEU A 83 19.58 11.15 12.35
CA LEU A 83 19.78 9.70 12.22
C LEU A 83 20.86 9.35 11.20
N LEU A 84 20.90 10.05 10.06
CA LEU A 84 21.94 9.86 9.04
C LEU A 84 23.33 10.21 9.59
N LYS A 85 23.46 11.33 10.30
CA LYS A 85 24.71 11.71 10.96
C LYS A 85 25.14 10.72 12.05
N ALA A 86 24.19 10.17 12.79
CA ALA A 86 24.45 9.13 13.79
C ALA A 86 24.78 7.76 13.19
N GLY A 87 24.73 7.58 11.86
CA GLY A 87 24.95 6.29 11.19
C GLY A 87 23.83 5.27 11.42
N ILE A 88 22.65 5.72 11.84
CA ILE A 88 21.50 4.85 12.16
C ILE A 88 20.65 4.66 10.90
N THR A 89 20.62 3.43 10.40
CA THR A 89 19.82 3.03 9.22
C THR A 89 18.62 2.19 9.64
N ILE A 90 17.47 2.84 9.80
CA ILE A 90 16.20 2.17 10.12
C ILE A 90 15.17 2.48 9.02
N ASP A 91 14.40 1.46 8.62
CA ASP A 91 13.33 1.64 7.64
C ASP A 91 12.17 2.48 8.20
N ARG A 92 11.54 3.28 7.33
CA ARG A 92 10.43 4.16 7.71
C ARG A 92 9.23 3.39 8.24
N LYS A 93 8.98 2.18 7.75
CA LYS A 93 7.91 1.32 8.26
C LYS A 93 8.13 0.98 9.73
N VAL A 94 9.35 0.55 10.07
CA VAL A 94 9.73 0.21 11.45
C VAL A 94 9.71 1.45 12.34
N MET A 95 10.24 2.58 11.88
CA MET A 95 10.18 3.84 12.63
C MET A 95 8.75 4.30 12.93
N ALA A 96 7.85 4.15 11.95
CA ALA A 96 6.45 4.51 12.13
C ALA A 96 5.72 3.57 13.08
N ASP A 97 6.10 2.31 13.12
CA ASP A 97 5.58 1.32 14.06
C ASP A 97 6.06 1.61 15.49
N LEU A 98 7.34 1.87 15.68
CA LEU A 98 7.92 2.31 16.96
C LEU A 98 7.24 3.59 17.47
N ALA A 99 6.98 4.55 16.58
CA ALA A 99 6.33 5.81 16.96
C ALA A 99 4.92 5.62 17.53
N VAL A 100 4.20 4.57 17.11
CA VAL A 100 2.83 4.30 17.56
C VAL A 100 2.79 3.35 18.76
N HIS A 101 3.55 2.27 18.71
CA HIS A 101 3.45 1.19 19.69
C HIS A 101 4.49 1.26 20.81
N GLN A 102 5.64 1.92 20.55
CA GLN A 102 6.76 1.99 21.51
C GLN A 102 7.33 3.42 21.60
N PRO A 103 6.57 4.38 22.14
CA PRO A 103 6.97 5.80 22.18
C PRO A 103 8.29 6.05 22.91
N GLU A 104 8.61 5.28 23.95
CA GLU A 104 9.89 5.40 24.69
C GLU A 104 11.10 5.01 23.81
N ALA A 105 10.98 3.93 23.04
CA ALA A 105 12.01 3.52 22.10
C ALA A 105 12.22 4.59 21.01
N PHE A 106 11.12 5.17 20.50
CA PHE A 106 11.17 6.25 19.54
C PHE A 106 11.81 7.51 20.12
N LYS A 107 11.51 7.86 21.37
CA LYS A 107 12.11 8.98 22.10
C LYS A 107 13.63 8.81 22.26
N SER A 108 14.11 7.59 22.50
CA SER A 108 15.54 7.32 22.54
C SER A 108 16.24 7.58 21.20
N LEU A 109 15.59 7.22 20.08
CA LEU A 109 16.07 7.54 18.72
C LEU A 109 16.13 9.05 18.47
N VAL A 110 15.12 9.79 18.92
CA VAL A 110 15.13 11.27 18.83
C VAL A 110 16.28 11.85 19.61
N GLY A 111 16.55 11.35 20.82
CA GLY A 111 17.70 11.78 21.64
C GLY A 111 19.05 11.53 20.96
N GLN A 112 19.22 10.39 20.29
CA GLN A 112 20.43 10.08 19.51
C GLN A 112 20.58 11.03 18.31
N ALA A 113 19.48 11.29 17.60
CA ALA A 113 19.47 12.23 16.49
C ALA A 113 19.81 13.67 16.92
N GLN A 114 19.29 14.11 18.07
CA GLN A 114 19.62 15.42 18.65
C GLN A 114 21.10 15.54 19.01
N LYS A 115 21.69 14.54 19.65
CA LYS A 115 23.11 14.50 19.97
C LYS A 115 23.98 14.59 18.72
N ALA A 116 23.65 13.85 17.67
CA ALA A 116 24.38 13.87 16.41
C ALA A 116 24.21 15.18 15.61
N LEU A 117 23.16 15.96 15.87
CA LEU A 117 22.95 17.28 15.26
C LEU A 117 23.71 18.39 16.01
N ALA A 118 24.00 18.18 17.29
CA ALA A 118 24.73 19.13 18.14
C ALA A 118 26.27 18.99 18.03
N ALA A 119 26.72 17.80 17.63
CA ALA A 119 28.12 17.52 17.30
C ALA A 119 28.46 18.01 15.88
#